data_297b27bc30b50cc0edcb5bc3c460229e
#
_entry.id   297b27bc30b50cc0edcb5bc3c460229e
#
_cell.length_a   1.000
_cell.length_b   1.000
_cell.length_c   1.000
_cell.angle_alpha   90.00
_cell.angle_beta   90.00
_cell.angle_gamma   90.00
#
_symmetry.space_group_name_H-M   'P 1'
#
loop_
_entity.id
_entity.type
_entity.pdbx_description
1 polymer ?
#
loop_
_entity_poly.entity_id
_entity_poly.type
_entity_poly.pdbx_seq_one_letter_code
_entity_poly.pdbx_strand_id
1 'polypeptide(L)'
;MDFSITLLEWFRENGRDLPWRQTRDPYAIWLSEIILQQTQVKQGWEYWERFMRRWPTVEALAEATEDEVLREWQGLGYYSRARNLHFAAKQIVALGHFPNTLDEIKQLKGVGDYTAAAIGSIAFGLPAAVVDGNVYRVLARHFGIDTPINTSEGKKLFQSLAQSLLPSSERFDQSPSSFLLPPSSEYNQAIMDFGALQCTPVSPNCSVCPLMESCEALRSNRVKELPVKLKTLKIRERHLIYIYVRCNGQTAIHRRGSGDIWQGLWEPWLVDSEAAVPSAAILLRQHVKHVLTHRVLYADFYLLEVGEKPELPSDYVWIKESELDDYAKPRLIETLIELQ
;
A
#
# COMPACT_ATOMS: atom_id res chain seq x y z
N MET A 1 -27.45 15.92 16.31
CA MET A 1 -26.64 14.75 16.73
C MET A 1 -25.20 15.09 16.43
N ASP A 2 -24.27 14.87 17.36
CA ASP A 2 -22.85 15.19 17.14
C ASP A 2 -22.22 14.11 16.23
N PHE A 3 -21.61 14.54 15.13
CA PHE A 3 -21.02 13.65 14.13
C PHE A 3 -19.98 12.68 14.74
N SER A 4 -19.10 13.22 15.58
CA SER A 4 -18.00 12.44 16.16
C SER A 4 -18.49 11.42 17.18
N ILE A 5 -19.47 11.79 18.00
CA ILE A 5 -20.08 10.89 18.98
C ILE A 5 -20.80 9.74 18.27
N THR A 6 -21.61 10.05 17.24
CA THR A 6 -22.32 9.02 16.47
C THR A 6 -21.39 8.04 15.79
N LEU A 7 -20.24 8.52 15.25
CA LEU A 7 -19.22 7.65 14.67
C LEU A 7 -18.59 6.70 15.70
N LEU A 8 -18.28 7.20 16.88
CA LEU A 8 -17.68 6.39 17.95
C LEU A 8 -18.64 5.34 18.48
N GLU A 9 -19.91 5.69 18.66
CA GLU A 9 -20.97 4.74 19.06
C GLU A 9 -21.10 3.62 18.02
N TRP A 10 -21.17 3.98 16.74
CA TRP A 10 -21.22 3.01 15.65
C TRP A 10 -19.97 2.10 15.61
N PHE A 11 -18.78 2.68 15.82
CA PHE A 11 -17.52 1.93 15.78
C PHE A 11 -17.41 0.88 16.88
N ARG A 12 -17.91 1.16 18.07
CA ARG A 12 -17.92 0.20 19.18
C ARG A 12 -18.70 -1.06 18.88
N GLU A 13 -19.76 -0.96 18.06
CA GLU A 13 -20.59 -2.10 17.67
C GLU A 13 -20.11 -2.78 16.38
N ASN A 14 -19.51 -2.02 15.46
CA ASN A 14 -19.26 -2.45 14.09
C ASN A 14 -17.78 -2.43 13.69
N GLY A 15 -16.89 -1.95 14.56
CA GLY A 15 -15.46 -1.85 14.27
C GLY A 15 -14.82 -3.22 14.01
N ARG A 16 -13.91 -3.26 13.04
CA ARG A 16 -13.19 -4.50 12.69
C ARG A 16 -12.19 -4.87 13.77
N ASP A 17 -12.17 -6.13 14.14
CA ASP A 17 -11.10 -6.69 14.98
C ASP A 17 -9.88 -7.01 14.10
N LEU A 18 -8.80 -6.22 14.28
CA LEU A 18 -7.59 -6.30 13.48
C LEU A 18 -6.38 -6.45 14.40
N PRO A 19 -5.40 -7.34 14.11
CA PRO A 19 -4.31 -7.64 15.04
C PRO A 19 -3.46 -6.42 15.40
N TRP A 20 -3.21 -5.52 14.46
CA TRP A 20 -2.48 -4.26 14.71
C TRP A 20 -3.25 -3.23 15.52
N ARG A 21 -4.53 -3.48 15.84
CA ARG A 21 -5.35 -2.67 16.76
C ARG A 21 -5.29 -3.16 18.21
N GLN A 22 -4.79 -4.38 18.41
CA GLN A 22 -4.65 -4.99 19.72
C GLN A 22 -3.30 -4.63 20.40
N THR A 23 -2.49 -3.80 19.76
CA THR A 23 -1.18 -3.36 20.24
C THR A 23 -1.02 -1.84 20.13
N ARG A 24 -0.11 -1.29 20.93
CA ARG A 24 0.38 0.10 20.80
C ARG A 24 1.84 0.16 20.35
N ASP A 25 2.42 -0.97 20.00
CA ASP A 25 3.76 -1.00 19.45
C ASP A 25 3.83 -0.18 18.17
N PRO A 26 4.60 0.93 18.13
CA PRO A 26 4.68 1.79 16.97
C PRO A 26 5.25 1.07 15.74
N TYR A 27 6.10 0.06 15.93
CA TYR A 27 6.61 -0.76 14.83
C TYR A 27 5.49 -1.57 14.17
N ALA A 28 4.68 -2.27 14.95
CA ALA A 28 3.58 -3.09 14.46
C ALA A 28 2.51 -2.25 13.75
N ILE A 29 2.20 -1.06 14.29
CA ILE A 29 1.25 -0.11 13.73
C ILE A 29 1.80 0.48 12.42
N TRP A 30 3.04 0.97 12.41
CA TRP A 30 3.69 1.50 11.21
C TRP A 30 3.75 0.46 10.08
N LEU A 31 4.13 -0.78 10.40
CA LEU A 31 4.16 -1.88 9.44
C LEU A 31 2.79 -2.09 8.79
N SER A 32 1.71 -2.12 9.59
CA SER A 32 0.35 -2.26 9.06
C SER A 32 -0.04 -1.10 8.15
N GLU A 33 0.27 0.14 8.53
CA GLU A 33 -0.04 1.33 7.72
C GLU A 33 0.67 1.32 6.37
N ILE A 34 1.92 0.86 6.30
CA ILE A 34 2.66 0.76 5.04
C ILE A 34 2.12 -0.40 4.17
N ILE A 35 1.83 -1.56 4.77
CA ILE A 35 1.28 -2.72 4.04
C ILE A 35 -0.10 -2.40 3.46
N LEU A 36 -0.95 -1.69 4.21
CA LEU A 36 -2.32 -1.38 3.82
C LEU A 36 -2.45 -0.24 2.82
N GLN A 37 -1.38 0.49 2.50
CA GLN A 37 -1.41 1.47 1.41
C GLN A 37 -1.81 0.79 0.11
N GLN A 38 -3.02 1.08 -0.41
CA GLN A 38 -3.57 0.49 -1.65
C GLN A 38 -3.66 -1.05 -1.65
N THR A 39 -3.76 -1.66 -0.46
CA THR A 39 -3.92 -3.11 -0.28
C THR A 39 -5.19 -3.36 0.53
N GLN A 40 -5.98 -4.35 0.13
CA GLN A 40 -7.16 -4.76 0.89
C GLN A 40 -6.74 -5.39 2.23
N VAL A 41 -7.51 -5.13 3.29
CA VAL A 41 -7.21 -5.61 4.65
C VAL A 41 -7.00 -7.12 4.70
N LYS A 42 -7.86 -7.91 4.03
CA LYS A 42 -7.74 -9.36 4.00
C LYS A 42 -6.38 -9.84 3.47
N GLN A 43 -5.90 -9.24 2.38
CA GLN A 43 -4.58 -9.53 1.83
C GLN A 43 -3.47 -9.01 2.74
N GLY A 44 -3.59 -7.77 3.23
CA GLY A 44 -2.59 -7.13 4.08
C GLY A 44 -2.35 -7.86 5.41
N TRP A 45 -3.39 -8.51 5.95
CA TRP A 45 -3.31 -9.27 7.20
C TRP A 45 -2.24 -10.37 7.13
N GLU A 46 -2.30 -11.23 6.11
CA GLU A 46 -1.36 -12.34 5.93
C GLU A 46 0.09 -11.85 5.80
N TYR A 47 0.30 -10.70 5.13
CA TYR A 47 1.62 -10.08 5.00
C TYR A 47 2.11 -9.48 6.31
N TRP A 48 1.23 -8.82 7.06
CA TRP A 48 1.58 -8.27 8.35
C TRP A 48 2.01 -9.36 9.33
N GLU A 49 1.25 -10.46 9.44
CA GLU A 49 1.63 -11.61 10.30
C GLU A 49 2.96 -12.23 9.87
N ARG A 50 3.19 -12.36 8.56
CA ARG A 50 4.43 -12.91 8.01
C ARG A 50 5.63 -12.04 8.34
N PHE A 51 5.51 -10.73 8.17
CA PHE A 51 6.54 -9.76 8.53
C PHE A 51 6.81 -9.74 10.03
N MET A 52 5.78 -9.67 10.87
CA MET A 52 5.92 -9.70 12.33
C MET A 52 6.55 -11.00 12.84
N ARG A 53 6.28 -12.12 12.20
CA ARG A 53 6.91 -13.40 12.54
C ARG A 53 8.37 -13.45 12.15
N ARG A 54 8.72 -12.95 10.97
CA ARG A 54 10.09 -12.98 10.46
C ARG A 54 10.97 -11.91 11.08
N TRP A 55 10.43 -10.73 11.27
CA TRP A 55 11.12 -9.57 11.84
C TRP A 55 10.23 -8.95 12.94
N PRO A 56 10.27 -9.48 14.15
CA PRO A 56 9.37 -9.03 15.23
C PRO A 56 9.71 -7.64 15.77
N THR A 57 10.86 -7.09 15.44
CA THR A 57 11.30 -5.74 15.84
C THR A 57 11.82 -4.95 14.65
N VAL A 58 11.89 -3.62 14.82
CA VAL A 58 12.41 -2.74 13.77
C VAL A 58 13.90 -2.98 13.50
N GLU A 59 14.68 -3.38 14.53
CA GLU A 59 16.09 -3.73 14.43
C GLU A 59 16.26 -4.97 13.52
N ALA A 60 15.49 -6.02 13.78
CA ALA A 60 15.51 -7.23 12.97
C ALA A 60 15.19 -6.93 11.49
N LEU A 61 14.20 -6.05 11.23
CA LEU A 61 13.88 -5.61 9.88
C LEU A 61 15.01 -4.79 9.25
N ALA A 62 15.67 -3.94 10.02
CA ALA A 62 16.78 -3.09 9.54
C ALA A 62 18.02 -3.92 9.17
N GLU A 63 18.28 -5.02 9.89
CA GLU A 63 19.40 -5.94 9.64
C GLU A 63 19.18 -6.84 8.41
N ALA A 64 17.92 -7.03 7.99
CA ALA A 64 17.60 -7.80 6.81
C ALA A 64 18.24 -7.22 5.55
N THR A 65 18.45 -8.05 4.54
CA THR A 65 18.81 -7.58 3.20
C THR A 65 17.60 -7.02 2.47
N GLU A 66 17.81 -6.10 1.53
CA GLU A 66 16.71 -5.57 0.70
C GLU A 66 16.03 -6.70 -0.10
N ASP A 67 16.79 -7.69 -0.57
CA ASP A 67 16.26 -8.81 -1.33
C ASP A 67 15.32 -9.69 -0.47
N GLU A 68 15.66 -9.95 0.78
CA GLU A 68 14.78 -10.66 1.71
C GLU A 68 13.47 -9.92 1.94
N VAL A 69 13.53 -8.59 2.13
CA VAL A 69 12.33 -7.76 2.33
C VAL A 69 11.48 -7.73 1.07
N LEU A 70 12.07 -7.59 -0.11
CA LEU A 70 11.36 -7.62 -1.39
C LEU A 70 10.72 -8.98 -1.66
N ARG A 71 11.39 -10.08 -1.29
CA ARG A 71 10.86 -11.44 -1.41
C ARG A 71 9.63 -11.63 -0.53
N GLU A 72 9.69 -11.24 0.74
CA GLU A 72 8.52 -11.29 1.62
C GLU A 72 7.38 -10.38 1.18
N TRP A 73 7.68 -9.31 0.44
CA TRP A 73 6.70 -8.38 -0.12
C TRP A 73 6.07 -8.87 -1.42
N GLN A 74 6.60 -9.91 -2.04
CA GLN A 74 6.18 -10.39 -3.36
C GLN A 74 4.68 -10.68 -3.39
N GLY A 75 3.99 -10.16 -4.43
CA GLY A 75 2.54 -10.26 -4.58
C GLY A 75 1.73 -9.05 -4.10
N LEU A 76 2.26 -8.18 -3.22
CA LEU A 76 1.56 -6.95 -2.79
C LEU A 76 1.59 -5.82 -3.82
N GLY A 77 2.56 -5.83 -4.73
CA GLY A 77 2.79 -4.73 -5.65
C GLY A 77 3.36 -3.47 -4.99
N TYR A 78 3.57 -2.41 -5.80
CA TYR A 78 4.15 -1.14 -5.31
C TYR A 78 5.40 -1.34 -4.45
N TYR A 79 6.37 -2.07 -4.96
CA TYR A 79 7.58 -2.49 -4.26
C TYR A 79 8.43 -1.33 -3.70
N SER A 80 8.20 -0.10 -4.15
CA SER A 80 8.80 1.08 -3.53
C SER A 80 8.40 1.22 -2.06
N ARG A 81 7.23 0.71 -1.64
CA ARG A 81 6.83 0.68 -0.23
C ARG A 81 7.74 -0.23 0.59
N ALA A 82 8.06 -1.42 0.09
CA ALA A 82 8.97 -2.35 0.75
C ALA A 82 10.37 -1.76 0.92
N ARG A 83 10.91 -1.15 -0.15
CA ARG A 83 12.22 -0.48 -0.08
C ARG A 83 12.21 0.71 0.87
N ASN A 84 11.15 1.52 0.85
CA ASN A 84 11.00 2.65 1.76
C ASN A 84 10.84 2.17 3.22
N LEU A 85 10.07 1.10 3.45
CA LEU A 85 9.92 0.46 4.75
C LEU A 85 11.28 0.01 5.30
N HIS A 86 12.05 -0.71 4.51
CA HIS A 86 13.37 -1.17 4.89
C HIS A 86 14.35 -0.02 5.16
N PHE A 87 14.34 1.01 4.30
CA PHE A 87 15.16 2.22 4.53
C PHE A 87 14.74 2.95 5.82
N ALA A 88 13.43 3.11 6.07
CA ALA A 88 12.92 3.75 7.26
C ALA A 88 13.21 2.95 8.54
N ALA A 89 13.23 1.60 8.48
CA ALA A 89 13.69 0.78 9.59
C ALA A 89 15.12 1.13 10.01
N LYS A 90 16.02 1.28 9.03
CA LYS A 90 17.40 1.73 9.28
C LYS A 90 17.48 3.15 9.84
N GLN A 91 16.59 4.06 9.40
CA GLN A 91 16.51 5.40 9.99
C GLN A 91 16.10 5.33 11.46
N ILE A 92 15.10 4.53 11.84
CA ILE A 92 14.64 4.37 13.22
C ILE A 92 15.75 3.80 14.11
N VAL A 93 16.43 2.77 13.65
CA VAL A 93 17.58 2.19 14.37
C VAL A 93 18.70 3.22 14.57
N ALA A 94 19.00 4.00 13.55
CA ALA A 94 20.02 5.06 13.64
C ALA A 94 19.64 6.19 14.62
N LEU A 95 18.33 6.46 14.81
CA LEU A 95 17.84 7.41 15.82
C LEU A 95 17.90 6.84 17.25
N GLY A 96 17.97 5.53 17.40
CA GLY A 96 17.97 4.85 18.70
C GLY A 96 16.59 4.78 19.38
N HIS A 97 15.54 5.26 18.74
CA HIS A 97 14.15 5.18 19.21
C HIS A 97 13.17 5.35 18.04
N PHE A 98 11.94 4.90 18.23
CA PHE A 98 10.88 5.17 17.26
C PHE A 98 10.42 6.64 17.40
N PRO A 99 10.40 7.44 16.29
CA PRO A 99 9.93 8.83 16.32
C PRO A 99 8.52 8.95 16.91
N ASN A 100 8.28 9.94 17.78
CA ASN A 100 7.03 10.09 18.51
C ASN A 100 6.37 11.48 18.37
N THR A 101 6.93 12.33 17.53
CA THR A 101 6.29 13.59 17.10
C THR A 101 5.88 13.51 15.62
N LEU A 102 4.85 14.25 15.20
CA LEU A 102 4.40 14.22 13.79
C LEU A 102 5.51 14.63 12.82
N ASP A 103 6.32 15.61 13.18
CA ASP A 103 7.39 16.10 12.31
C ASP A 103 8.50 15.08 12.14
N GLU A 104 8.90 14.39 13.21
CA GLU A 104 9.90 13.31 13.15
C GLU A 104 9.37 12.10 12.37
N ILE A 105 8.11 11.68 12.63
CA ILE A 105 7.47 10.56 11.92
C ILE A 105 7.43 10.84 10.41
N LYS A 106 7.16 12.08 9.99
CA LYS A 106 7.18 12.49 8.58
C LYS A 106 8.56 12.43 7.92
N GLN A 107 9.65 12.46 8.67
CA GLN A 107 11.00 12.32 8.13
C GLN A 107 11.34 10.88 7.74
N LEU A 108 10.57 9.90 8.21
CA LEU A 108 10.73 8.51 7.82
C LEU A 108 10.44 8.32 6.32
N LYS A 109 11.29 7.59 5.64
CA LYS A 109 11.16 7.34 4.21
C LYS A 109 9.83 6.67 3.87
N GLY A 110 9.07 7.27 2.96
CA GLY A 110 7.77 6.73 2.51
C GLY A 110 6.59 7.07 3.42
N VAL A 111 6.79 7.85 4.47
CA VAL A 111 5.75 8.34 5.37
C VAL A 111 5.29 9.72 4.94
N GLY A 112 4.02 9.82 4.54
CA GLY A 112 3.35 11.09 4.23
C GLY A 112 2.45 11.56 5.39
N ASP A 113 1.75 12.68 5.17
CA ASP A 113 0.88 13.30 6.19
C ASP A 113 -0.14 12.32 6.78
N TYR A 114 -0.83 11.55 5.93
CA TYR A 114 -1.79 10.52 6.37
C TYR A 114 -1.12 9.47 7.27
N THR A 115 -0.04 8.85 6.80
CA THR A 115 0.64 7.78 7.53
C THR A 115 1.21 8.30 8.86
N ALA A 116 1.76 9.53 8.87
CA ALA A 116 2.25 10.15 10.10
C ALA A 116 1.12 10.42 11.10
N ALA A 117 -0.03 10.92 10.63
CA ALA A 117 -1.20 11.13 11.49
C ALA A 117 -1.74 9.80 12.05
N ALA A 118 -1.79 8.75 11.24
CA ALA A 118 -2.23 7.41 11.67
C ALA A 118 -1.29 6.85 12.74
N ILE A 119 0.01 6.79 12.48
CA ILE A 119 1.01 6.32 13.48
C ILE A 119 0.96 7.19 14.72
N GLY A 120 1.00 8.52 14.55
CA GLY A 120 1.02 9.47 15.67
C GLY A 120 -0.20 9.34 16.58
N SER A 121 -1.40 9.23 16.00
CA SER A 121 -2.62 9.11 16.79
C SER A 121 -2.80 7.72 17.39
N ILE A 122 -2.50 6.65 16.65
CA ILE A 122 -2.76 5.27 17.10
C ILE A 122 -1.70 4.81 18.11
N ALA A 123 -0.41 5.01 17.84
CA ALA A 123 0.66 4.57 18.72
C ALA A 123 0.89 5.53 19.90
N PHE A 124 0.84 6.83 19.65
CA PHE A 124 1.27 7.85 20.61
C PHE A 124 0.13 8.76 21.12
N GLY A 125 -1.10 8.60 20.61
CA GLY A 125 -2.23 9.42 21.05
C GLY A 125 -2.15 10.88 20.61
N LEU A 126 -1.33 11.20 19.61
CA LEU A 126 -1.20 12.57 19.14
C LEU A 126 -2.53 13.07 18.52
N PRO A 127 -2.90 14.34 18.72
CA PRO A 127 -4.16 14.90 18.23
C PRO A 127 -4.07 15.24 16.73
N ALA A 128 -3.91 14.22 15.88
CA ALA A 128 -3.76 14.34 14.44
C ALA A 128 -4.87 13.58 13.72
N ALA A 129 -5.62 14.27 12.85
CA ALA A 129 -6.68 13.66 12.06
C ALA A 129 -6.11 12.95 10.81
N VAL A 130 -6.59 11.74 10.55
CA VAL A 130 -6.31 11.01 9.32
C VAL A 130 -7.26 11.44 8.20
N VAL A 131 -6.75 11.53 6.96
CA VAL A 131 -7.56 11.78 5.78
C VAL A 131 -7.12 10.84 4.66
N ASP A 132 -7.76 9.69 4.57
CA ASP A 132 -7.60 8.71 3.48
C ASP A 132 -8.78 8.76 2.50
N GLY A 133 -8.83 7.85 1.54
CA GLY A 133 -9.92 7.74 0.58
C GLY A 133 -11.29 7.47 1.24
N ASN A 134 -11.33 6.78 2.37
CA ASN A 134 -12.55 6.53 3.13
C ASN A 134 -13.03 7.80 3.83
N VAL A 135 -12.10 8.48 4.49
CA VAL A 135 -12.38 9.74 5.21
C VAL A 135 -12.84 10.83 4.25
N TYR A 136 -12.14 11.02 3.10
CA TYR A 136 -12.60 11.93 2.06
C TYR A 136 -14.05 11.66 1.65
N ARG A 137 -14.41 10.40 1.47
CA ARG A 137 -15.78 10.02 1.05
C ARG A 137 -16.81 10.30 2.12
N VAL A 138 -16.53 9.95 3.36
CA VAL A 138 -17.43 10.19 4.49
C VAL A 138 -17.67 11.68 4.66
N LEU A 139 -16.60 12.47 4.74
CA LEU A 139 -16.69 13.92 4.93
C LEU A 139 -17.37 14.62 3.75
N ALA A 140 -16.97 14.28 2.51
CA ALA A 140 -17.59 14.85 1.32
C ALA A 140 -19.10 14.61 1.27
N ARG A 141 -19.53 13.39 1.57
CA ARG A 141 -20.95 13.04 1.56
C ARG A 141 -21.71 13.65 2.71
N HIS A 142 -21.20 13.53 3.94
CA HIS A 142 -21.89 14.03 5.12
C HIS A 142 -22.08 15.55 5.07
N PHE A 143 -21.03 16.30 4.72
CA PHE A 143 -21.05 17.77 4.67
C PHE A 143 -21.38 18.36 3.28
N GLY A 144 -21.63 17.52 2.27
CA GLY A 144 -22.01 17.97 0.93
C GLY A 144 -20.90 18.67 0.16
N ILE A 145 -19.62 18.38 0.44
CA ILE A 145 -18.47 19.08 -0.12
C ILE A 145 -18.14 18.53 -1.50
N ASP A 146 -18.14 19.40 -2.51
CA ASP A 146 -17.86 19.06 -3.91
C ASP A 146 -16.47 19.56 -4.41
N THR A 147 -15.69 20.20 -3.56
CA THR A 147 -14.30 20.53 -3.85
C THR A 147 -13.53 19.24 -4.17
N PRO A 148 -12.84 19.17 -5.35
CA PRO A 148 -12.18 17.93 -5.75
C PRO A 148 -11.07 17.51 -4.78
N ILE A 149 -11.15 16.28 -4.28
CA ILE A 149 -10.25 15.76 -3.22
C ILE A 149 -8.78 15.64 -3.62
N ASN A 150 -8.48 15.67 -4.92
CA ASN A 150 -7.13 15.54 -5.47
C ASN A 150 -6.50 16.86 -5.90
N THR A 151 -7.09 18.00 -5.53
CA THR A 151 -6.50 19.32 -5.64
C THR A 151 -5.81 19.75 -4.35
N SER A 152 -4.92 20.73 -4.42
CA SER A 152 -4.27 21.29 -3.22
C SER A 152 -5.28 21.98 -2.29
N GLU A 153 -6.28 22.63 -2.85
CA GLU A 153 -7.38 23.25 -2.10
C GLU A 153 -8.21 22.20 -1.38
N GLY A 154 -8.66 21.15 -2.10
CA GLY A 154 -9.43 20.07 -1.51
C GLY A 154 -8.67 19.36 -0.38
N LYS A 155 -7.39 19.05 -0.56
CA LYS A 155 -6.57 18.45 0.50
C LYS A 155 -6.54 19.32 1.77
N LYS A 156 -6.32 20.63 1.63
CA LYS A 156 -6.30 21.56 2.78
C LYS A 156 -7.67 21.65 3.45
N LEU A 157 -8.75 21.78 2.67
CA LEU A 157 -10.12 21.86 3.18
C LEU A 157 -10.48 20.64 4.01
N PHE A 158 -10.30 19.45 3.45
CA PHE A 158 -10.63 18.20 4.13
C PHE A 158 -9.75 17.93 5.33
N GLN A 159 -8.46 18.27 5.28
CA GLN A 159 -7.57 18.13 6.43
C GLN A 159 -7.98 19.05 7.57
N SER A 160 -8.33 20.33 7.28
CA SER A 160 -8.81 21.27 8.29
C SER A 160 -10.15 20.82 8.90
N LEU A 161 -11.07 20.34 8.07
CA LEU A 161 -12.35 19.81 8.53
C LEU A 161 -12.14 18.58 9.42
N ALA A 162 -11.36 17.58 8.96
CA ALA A 162 -11.08 16.39 9.75
C ALA A 162 -10.46 16.74 11.10
N GLN A 163 -9.51 17.67 11.12
CA GLN A 163 -8.85 18.13 12.34
C GLN A 163 -9.84 18.81 13.31
N SER A 164 -10.79 19.58 12.81
CA SER A 164 -11.81 20.26 13.64
C SER A 164 -12.84 19.30 14.26
N LEU A 165 -12.98 18.12 13.67
CA LEU A 165 -13.91 17.07 14.13
C LEU A 165 -13.27 16.10 15.13
N LEU A 166 -11.94 16.19 15.34
CA LEU A 166 -11.29 15.38 16.35
C LEU A 166 -11.82 15.71 17.73
N PRO A 167 -12.20 14.69 18.51
CA PRO A 167 -12.63 14.90 19.88
C PRO A 167 -11.51 15.50 20.74
N SER A 168 -11.80 16.54 21.48
CA SER A 168 -10.90 17.04 22.53
C SER A 168 -10.94 16.13 23.77
N SER A 169 -9.82 15.93 24.44
CA SER A 169 -9.72 15.15 25.68
C SER A 169 -10.73 15.62 26.76
N GLU A 170 -11.01 16.91 26.83
CA GLU A 170 -11.95 17.52 27.78
C GLU A 170 -13.41 17.08 27.58
N ARG A 171 -13.83 16.72 26.36
CA ARG A 171 -15.20 16.26 26.09
C ARG A 171 -15.44 14.79 26.43
N PHE A 172 -14.38 14.00 26.58
CA PHE A 172 -14.45 12.56 26.80
C PHE A 172 -14.41 12.14 28.27
N ASP A 173 -14.03 13.02 29.18
CA ASP A 173 -13.93 12.74 30.62
C ASP A 173 -15.30 12.56 31.32
N GLN A 174 -16.41 12.78 30.58
CA GLN A 174 -17.77 12.67 31.12
C GLN A 174 -18.47 11.34 30.85
N SER A 175 -17.84 10.37 30.18
CA SER A 175 -18.44 9.05 29.92
C SER A 175 -17.75 7.95 30.72
N PRO A 176 -18.48 7.18 31.55
CA PRO A 176 -17.90 6.20 32.49
C PRO A 176 -17.43 4.89 31.84
N SER A 177 -17.23 4.82 30.55
CA SER A 177 -16.79 3.59 29.90
C SER A 177 -15.36 3.70 29.39
N SER A 178 -14.46 3.04 30.12
CA SER A 178 -13.14 2.54 29.74
C SER A 178 -12.73 2.75 28.27
N PHE A 179 -12.20 3.92 27.94
CA PHE A 179 -11.47 4.08 26.68
C PHE A 179 -10.12 3.38 26.81
N LEU A 180 -9.98 2.23 26.18
CA LEU A 180 -8.69 1.54 26.04
C LEU A 180 -7.72 2.31 25.12
N LEU A 181 -8.25 3.23 24.30
CA LEU A 181 -7.51 3.97 23.28
C LEU A 181 -7.61 5.50 23.52
N PRO A 182 -6.58 6.28 23.13
CA PRO A 182 -6.68 7.73 23.08
C PRO A 182 -7.83 8.17 22.16
N PRO A 183 -8.57 9.27 22.47
CA PRO A 183 -9.70 9.73 21.69
C PRO A 183 -9.40 9.94 20.20
N SER A 184 -8.24 10.46 19.87
CA SER A 184 -7.80 10.64 18.48
C SER A 184 -7.60 9.30 17.75
N SER A 185 -7.08 8.29 18.43
CA SER A 185 -6.89 6.94 17.90
C SER A 185 -8.23 6.27 17.59
N GLU A 186 -9.16 6.28 18.55
CA GLU A 186 -10.48 5.65 18.38
C GLU A 186 -11.27 6.34 17.27
N TYR A 187 -11.29 7.68 17.25
CA TYR A 187 -11.97 8.45 16.22
C TYR A 187 -11.43 8.21 14.82
N ASN A 188 -10.10 8.21 14.66
CA ASN A 188 -9.48 7.97 13.37
C ASN A 188 -9.79 6.56 12.84
N GLN A 189 -9.75 5.56 13.71
CA GLN A 189 -10.14 4.21 13.34
C GLN A 189 -11.64 4.11 13.00
N ALA A 190 -12.49 4.81 13.76
CA ALA A 190 -13.92 4.84 13.55
C ALA A 190 -14.31 5.41 12.18
N ILE A 191 -13.77 6.57 11.82
CA ILE A 191 -14.11 7.21 10.53
C ILE A 191 -13.58 6.41 9.33
N MET A 192 -12.41 5.78 9.44
CA MET A 192 -11.88 4.89 8.41
C MET A 192 -12.76 3.65 8.23
N ASP A 193 -13.17 3.00 9.33
CA ASP A 193 -14.05 1.82 9.27
C ASP A 193 -15.44 2.17 8.79
N PHE A 194 -15.99 3.29 9.23
CA PHE A 194 -17.28 3.78 8.76
C PHE A 194 -17.28 3.99 7.23
N GLY A 195 -16.20 4.57 6.70
CA GLY A 195 -16.03 4.68 5.26
C GLY A 195 -15.89 3.34 4.56
N ALA A 196 -15.22 2.37 5.17
CA ALA A 196 -14.98 1.07 4.56
C ALA A 196 -16.23 0.15 4.60
N LEU A 197 -17.03 0.21 5.66
CA LEU A 197 -18.11 -0.74 5.93
C LEU A 197 -19.50 -0.16 5.71
N GLN A 198 -19.76 1.09 6.14
CA GLN A 198 -21.06 1.72 6.09
C GLN A 198 -21.20 2.67 4.89
N CYS A 199 -20.34 3.66 4.79
CA CYS A 199 -20.36 4.64 3.70
C CYS A 199 -19.51 4.19 2.52
N THR A 200 -19.82 3.02 1.95
CA THR A 200 -19.05 2.36 0.88
C THR A 200 -19.02 3.16 -0.43
N PRO A 201 -18.00 2.95 -1.30
CA PRO A 201 -17.91 3.67 -2.58
C PRO A 201 -19.11 3.47 -3.49
N VAL A 202 -19.57 2.21 -3.58
CA VAL A 202 -20.67 1.80 -4.45
C VAL A 202 -21.83 1.32 -3.58
N SER A 203 -23.03 1.84 -3.84
CA SER A 203 -24.29 1.42 -3.20
C SER A 203 -24.23 1.30 -1.66
N PRO A 204 -23.85 2.37 -0.94
CA PRO A 204 -23.89 2.35 0.52
C PRO A 204 -25.33 2.15 1.02
N ASN A 205 -25.51 1.37 2.08
CA ASN A 205 -26.82 1.20 2.70
C ASN A 205 -27.16 2.41 3.58
N CYS A 206 -27.70 3.47 2.94
CA CYS A 206 -28.03 4.72 3.63
C CYS A 206 -29.24 4.60 4.56
N SER A 207 -30.13 3.62 4.36
CA SER A 207 -31.36 3.48 5.17
C SER A 207 -31.10 3.03 6.62
N VAL A 208 -29.95 2.41 6.89
CA VAL A 208 -29.51 2.01 8.23
C VAL A 208 -28.32 2.83 8.73
N CYS A 209 -27.96 3.90 8.02
CA CYS A 209 -26.81 4.73 8.38
C CYS A 209 -27.17 5.62 9.58
N PRO A 210 -26.40 5.59 10.68
CA PRO A 210 -26.70 6.42 11.85
C PRO A 210 -26.57 7.93 11.59
N LEU A 211 -25.87 8.31 10.52
CA LEU A 211 -25.71 9.70 10.08
C LEU A 211 -26.72 10.11 9.00
N MET A 212 -27.75 9.31 8.70
CA MET A 212 -28.62 9.51 7.54
C MET A 212 -29.40 10.85 7.63
N GLU A 213 -29.89 11.21 8.82
CA GLU A 213 -30.69 12.43 9.01
C GLU A 213 -29.90 13.74 8.79
N SER A 214 -28.59 13.72 9.09
CA SER A 214 -27.70 14.87 8.93
C SER A 214 -26.85 14.82 7.66
N CYS A 215 -27.02 13.78 6.81
CA CYS A 215 -26.21 13.59 5.63
C CYS A 215 -26.67 14.47 4.45
N GLU A 216 -25.89 15.47 4.11
CA GLU A 216 -26.18 16.41 3.02
C GLU A 216 -26.25 15.73 1.64
N ALA A 217 -25.36 14.79 1.37
CA ALA A 217 -25.38 14.06 0.10
C ALA A 217 -26.64 13.19 -0.07
N LEU A 218 -27.15 12.63 1.02
CA LEU A 218 -28.40 11.88 0.98
C LEU A 218 -29.59 12.82 0.75
N ARG A 219 -29.66 13.93 1.49
CA ARG A 219 -30.70 14.94 1.38
C ARG A 219 -30.80 15.56 -0.02
N SER A 220 -29.64 15.80 -0.65
CA SER A 220 -29.52 16.39 -1.99
C SER A 220 -29.45 15.37 -3.13
N ASN A 221 -29.57 14.08 -2.85
CA ASN A 221 -29.46 12.96 -3.81
C ASN A 221 -28.11 12.91 -4.56
N ARG A 222 -27.00 13.30 -3.90
CA ARG A 222 -25.66 13.40 -4.47
C ARG A 222 -24.69 12.30 -3.98
N VAL A 223 -25.19 11.24 -3.35
CA VAL A 223 -24.36 10.16 -2.77
C VAL A 223 -23.43 9.52 -3.82
N LYS A 224 -23.87 9.39 -5.08
CA LYS A 224 -23.09 8.81 -6.17
C LYS A 224 -22.06 9.78 -6.77
N GLU A 225 -22.25 11.07 -6.59
CA GLU A 225 -21.39 12.11 -7.15
C GLU A 225 -20.21 12.42 -6.24
N LEU A 226 -20.36 12.23 -4.93
CA LEU A 226 -19.38 12.60 -3.92
C LEU A 226 -18.59 11.37 -3.41
N PRO A 227 -17.27 11.54 -3.19
CA PRO A 227 -16.46 12.76 -3.39
C PRO A 227 -16.11 13.00 -4.87
N VAL A 228 -15.95 14.27 -5.23
CA VAL A 228 -15.48 14.67 -6.56
C VAL A 228 -13.98 14.40 -6.69
N LYS A 229 -13.57 13.80 -7.80
CA LYS A 229 -12.15 13.54 -8.13
C LYS A 229 -11.88 13.85 -9.60
N LEU A 230 -10.95 14.74 -9.86
CA LEU A 230 -10.53 15.07 -11.21
C LEU A 230 -9.77 13.89 -11.85
N LYS A 231 -10.07 13.60 -13.12
CA LYS A 231 -9.35 12.59 -13.90
C LYS A 231 -8.01 13.16 -14.36
N THR A 232 -6.91 12.71 -13.76
CA THR A 232 -5.57 13.22 -14.06
C THR A 232 -4.62 12.15 -14.61
N LEU A 233 -5.04 10.89 -14.65
CA LEU A 233 -4.19 9.77 -15.04
C LEU A 233 -4.09 9.65 -16.57
N LYS A 234 -2.86 9.71 -17.09
CA LYS A 234 -2.52 9.27 -18.43
C LYS A 234 -1.88 7.88 -18.34
N ILE A 235 -2.52 6.90 -18.94
CA ILE A 235 -1.98 5.53 -19.04
C ILE A 235 -1.00 5.51 -20.22
N ARG A 236 0.19 4.93 -20.02
CA ARG A 236 1.20 4.72 -21.07
C ARG A 236 1.32 3.22 -21.33
N GLU A 237 1.47 2.85 -22.59
CA GLU A 237 1.75 1.48 -22.98
C GLU A 237 3.26 1.27 -23.11
N ARG A 238 3.71 0.04 -22.83
CA ARG A 238 5.11 -0.37 -22.99
C ARG A 238 5.15 -1.84 -23.40
N HIS A 239 5.99 -2.15 -24.37
CA HIS A 239 6.30 -3.50 -24.80
C HIS A 239 7.59 -3.98 -24.14
N LEU A 240 7.64 -5.24 -23.74
CA LEU A 240 8.75 -5.91 -23.11
C LEU A 240 8.96 -7.26 -23.79
N ILE A 241 10.20 -7.59 -24.11
CA ILE A 241 10.55 -8.86 -24.75
C ILE A 241 11.51 -9.60 -23.83
N TYR A 242 11.01 -10.68 -23.22
CA TYR A 242 11.77 -11.49 -22.28
C TYR A 242 12.21 -12.80 -22.89
N ILE A 243 13.46 -13.15 -22.68
CA ILE A 243 14.06 -14.43 -23.08
C ILE A 243 14.46 -15.17 -21.81
N TYR A 244 13.81 -16.29 -21.54
CA TYR A 244 14.24 -17.20 -20.49
C TYR A 244 15.33 -18.11 -21.08
N VAL A 245 16.54 -17.96 -20.59
CA VAL A 245 17.67 -18.76 -21.05
C VAL A 245 17.85 -19.97 -20.15
N ARG A 246 17.76 -21.16 -20.71
CA ARG A 246 18.00 -22.43 -20.00
C ARG A 246 19.32 -23.03 -20.49
N CYS A 247 20.26 -23.25 -19.55
CA CYS A 247 21.55 -23.84 -19.85
C CYS A 247 21.94 -24.82 -18.75
N ASN A 248 21.84 -26.13 -19.01
CA ASN A 248 22.27 -27.18 -18.09
C ASN A 248 21.69 -27.02 -16.66
N GLY A 249 20.38 -26.75 -16.53
CA GLY A 249 19.67 -26.54 -15.25
C GLY A 249 19.98 -25.20 -14.58
N GLN A 250 20.58 -24.26 -15.30
CA GLN A 250 20.81 -22.90 -14.89
C GLN A 250 20.03 -21.92 -15.78
N THR A 251 19.71 -20.75 -15.23
CA THR A 251 19.13 -19.63 -15.96
C THR A 251 19.84 -18.33 -15.63
N ALA A 252 19.74 -17.35 -16.53
CA ALA A 252 20.35 -16.04 -16.34
C ALA A 252 19.28 -15.04 -15.90
N ILE A 253 19.56 -14.31 -14.83
CA ILE A 253 18.71 -13.24 -14.33
C ILE A 253 19.51 -11.98 -14.05
N HIS A 254 18.85 -10.82 -14.07
CA HIS A 254 19.48 -9.58 -13.65
C HIS A 254 18.57 -8.78 -12.72
N ARG A 255 19.17 -7.92 -11.91
CA ARG A 255 18.44 -7.06 -10.97
C ARG A 255 18.12 -5.71 -11.60
N ARG A 256 16.85 -5.35 -11.67
CA ARG A 256 16.42 -4.08 -12.26
C ARG A 256 16.96 -2.88 -11.49
N GLY A 257 17.59 -1.97 -12.21
CA GLY A 257 18.18 -0.74 -11.71
C GLY A 257 17.13 0.31 -11.27
N SER A 258 17.63 1.46 -10.81
CA SER A 258 16.82 2.62 -10.44
C SER A 258 16.22 3.34 -11.65
N GLY A 259 15.11 4.08 -11.42
CA GLY A 259 14.51 4.95 -12.44
C GLY A 259 13.43 4.29 -13.31
N ASP A 260 13.19 3.00 -13.18
CA ASP A 260 12.15 2.27 -13.90
C ASP A 260 11.21 1.50 -12.94
N ILE A 261 10.16 0.89 -13.53
CA ILE A 261 9.25 0.00 -12.79
C ILE A 261 10.04 -1.18 -12.21
N TRP A 262 9.55 -1.71 -11.08
CA TRP A 262 10.07 -2.93 -10.45
C TRP A 262 11.56 -2.86 -10.04
N GLN A 263 12.05 -1.65 -9.76
CA GLN A 263 13.41 -1.47 -9.24
C GLN A 263 13.72 -2.46 -8.11
N GLY A 264 14.87 -3.10 -8.18
CA GLY A 264 15.34 -4.06 -7.18
C GLY A 264 14.78 -5.47 -7.35
N LEU A 265 13.83 -5.69 -8.26
CA LEU A 265 13.32 -7.03 -8.59
C LEU A 265 14.18 -7.68 -9.67
N TRP A 266 14.14 -9.00 -9.73
CA TRP A 266 14.87 -9.82 -10.66
C TRP A 266 14.03 -10.22 -11.87
N GLU A 267 14.65 -10.25 -13.04
CA GLU A 267 14.01 -10.64 -14.28
C GLU A 267 14.95 -11.41 -15.19
N PRO A 268 14.43 -12.24 -16.13
CA PRO A 268 15.21 -12.90 -17.18
C PRO A 268 15.79 -11.89 -18.17
N TRP A 269 16.46 -12.38 -19.18
CA TRP A 269 17.06 -11.54 -20.21
C TRP A 269 15.99 -10.70 -20.92
N LEU A 270 16.10 -9.40 -20.76
CA LEU A 270 15.25 -8.39 -21.43
C LEU A 270 16.01 -7.84 -22.63
N VAL A 271 15.34 -7.86 -23.81
CA VAL A 271 15.90 -7.28 -25.04
C VAL A 271 15.04 -6.12 -25.51
N ASP A 272 15.67 -5.19 -26.24
CA ASP A 272 15.05 -3.93 -26.66
C ASP A 272 14.17 -4.05 -27.93
N SER A 273 14.35 -5.11 -28.73
CA SER A 273 13.63 -5.31 -29.98
C SER A 273 13.55 -6.78 -30.38
N GLU A 274 12.59 -7.13 -31.22
CA GLU A 274 12.48 -8.48 -31.82
C GLU A 274 13.73 -8.89 -32.61
N ALA A 275 14.43 -7.93 -33.22
CA ALA A 275 15.65 -8.19 -33.94
C ALA A 275 16.83 -8.68 -33.04
N ALA A 276 16.75 -8.41 -31.74
CA ALA A 276 17.71 -8.88 -30.75
C ALA A 276 17.38 -10.28 -30.19
N VAL A 277 16.24 -10.85 -30.56
CA VAL A 277 15.87 -12.21 -30.15
C VAL A 277 16.72 -13.22 -30.94
N PRO A 278 17.45 -14.13 -30.26
CA PRO A 278 18.20 -15.18 -30.94
C PRO A 278 17.30 -16.04 -31.84
N SER A 279 17.77 -16.40 -33.03
CA SER A 279 16.99 -17.21 -33.99
C SER A 279 16.61 -18.60 -33.47
N ALA A 280 17.37 -19.12 -32.48
CA ALA A 280 17.08 -20.38 -31.81
C ALA A 280 16.06 -20.25 -30.67
N ALA A 281 15.64 -19.04 -30.29
CA ALA A 281 14.66 -18.84 -29.25
C ALA A 281 13.25 -19.18 -29.73
N ILE A 282 12.51 -19.91 -28.93
CA ILE A 282 11.14 -20.35 -29.21
C ILE A 282 10.17 -19.39 -28.54
N LEU A 283 9.22 -18.82 -29.30
CA LEU A 283 8.15 -18.00 -28.74
C LEU A 283 7.21 -18.86 -27.93
N LEU A 284 7.11 -18.61 -26.61
CA LEU A 284 6.19 -19.29 -25.71
C LEU A 284 4.82 -18.61 -25.69
N ARG A 285 4.82 -17.29 -25.60
CA ARG A 285 3.59 -16.50 -25.56
C ARG A 285 3.83 -15.08 -26.02
N GLN A 286 2.86 -14.51 -26.71
CA GLN A 286 2.92 -13.16 -27.25
C GLN A 286 1.85 -12.26 -26.64
N HIS A 287 2.17 -10.97 -26.51
CA HIS A 287 1.26 -9.91 -26.06
C HIS A 287 0.57 -10.17 -24.72
N VAL A 288 1.31 -10.76 -23.76
CA VAL A 288 0.81 -10.95 -22.40
C VAL A 288 0.57 -9.59 -21.75
N LYS A 289 -0.70 -9.26 -21.54
CA LYS A 289 -1.11 -7.98 -20.97
C LYS A 289 -0.98 -7.98 -19.45
N HIS A 290 -0.27 -6.97 -18.91
CA HIS A 290 -0.17 -6.72 -17.50
C HIS A 290 -0.47 -5.25 -17.18
N VAL A 291 -1.40 -4.99 -16.26
CA VAL A 291 -1.91 -3.65 -15.99
C VAL A 291 -1.30 -3.13 -14.69
N LEU A 292 -0.63 -1.99 -14.78
CA LEU A 292 -0.16 -1.21 -13.64
C LEU A 292 -0.99 0.08 -13.55
N THR A 293 -0.93 0.78 -12.43
CA THR A 293 -1.73 2.01 -12.20
C THR A 293 -1.53 3.07 -13.28
N HIS A 294 -0.31 3.23 -13.80
CA HIS A 294 0.04 4.28 -14.76
C HIS A 294 0.53 3.74 -16.10
N ARG A 295 0.60 2.41 -16.26
CA ARG A 295 1.11 1.75 -17.47
C ARG A 295 0.31 0.49 -17.77
N VAL A 296 0.19 0.19 -19.05
CA VAL A 296 -0.18 -1.14 -19.53
C VAL A 296 1.06 -1.73 -20.19
N LEU A 297 1.44 -2.91 -19.75
CA LEU A 297 2.58 -3.65 -20.30
C LEU A 297 2.05 -4.75 -21.20
N TYR A 298 2.72 -4.94 -22.34
CA TYR A 298 2.56 -6.08 -23.20
C TYR A 298 3.90 -6.79 -23.27
N ALA A 299 3.94 -8.08 -22.91
CA ALA A 299 5.17 -8.84 -22.88
C ALA A 299 5.11 -10.01 -23.86
N ASP A 300 6.21 -10.20 -24.59
CA ASP A 300 6.46 -11.37 -25.40
C ASP A 300 7.50 -12.25 -24.68
N PHE A 301 7.20 -13.53 -24.55
CA PHE A 301 8.01 -14.49 -23.79
C PHE A 301 8.62 -15.53 -24.71
N TYR A 302 9.93 -15.65 -24.63
CA TYR A 302 10.72 -16.61 -25.40
C TYR A 302 11.48 -17.55 -24.45
N LEU A 303 11.70 -18.79 -24.92
CA LEU A 303 12.60 -19.77 -24.31
C LEU A 303 13.79 -19.95 -25.23
N LEU A 304 14.99 -19.87 -24.67
CA LEU A 304 16.24 -20.21 -25.33
C LEU A 304 16.94 -21.35 -24.58
N GLU A 305 16.89 -22.56 -25.12
CA GLU A 305 17.62 -23.73 -24.57
C GLU A 305 18.95 -23.90 -25.28
N VAL A 306 20.03 -23.88 -24.52
CA VAL A 306 21.39 -23.94 -25.04
C VAL A 306 22.30 -24.87 -24.21
N GLY A 307 23.26 -25.48 -24.87
CA GLY A 307 24.28 -26.33 -24.19
C GLY A 307 25.43 -25.52 -23.60
N GLU A 308 25.67 -24.31 -24.09
CA GLU A 308 26.71 -23.40 -23.62
C GLU A 308 26.11 -22.05 -23.29
N LYS A 309 26.66 -21.39 -22.28
CA LYS A 309 26.18 -20.07 -21.82
C LYS A 309 26.38 -19.03 -22.91
N PRO A 310 25.34 -18.38 -23.43
CA PRO A 310 25.48 -17.29 -24.37
C PRO A 310 26.13 -16.08 -23.73
N GLU A 311 26.74 -15.23 -24.55
CA GLU A 311 27.22 -13.92 -24.10
C GLU A 311 26.01 -13.02 -23.72
N LEU A 312 25.99 -12.57 -22.49
CA LEU A 312 24.98 -11.69 -21.94
C LEU A 312 25.63 -10.41 -21.38
N PRO A 313 24.89 -9.32 -21.20
CA PRO A 313 25.39 -8.16 -20.49
C PRO A 313 25.97 -8.52 -19.11
N SER A 314 26.97 -7.78 -18.66
CA SER A 314 27.79 -8.12 -17.47
C SER A 314 27.01 -8.08 -16.13
N ASP A 315 25.83 -7.49 -16.12
CA ASP A 315 24.92 -7.39 -14.96
C ASP A 315 24.00 -8.60 -14.79
N TYR A 316 24.09 -9.60 -15.71
CA TYR A 316 23.37 -10.87 -15.58
C TYR A 316 24.18 -11.86 -14.75
N VAL A 317 23.48 -12.55 -13.85
CA VAL A 317 24.05 -13.63 -13.04
C VAL A 317 23.40 -14.96 -13.40
N TRP A 318 24.21 -16.03 -13.41
CA TRP A 318 23.72 -17.38 -13.63
C TRP A 318 23.41 -18.04 -12.30
N ILE A 319 22.18 -18.53 -12.17
CA ILE A 319 21.69 -19.24 -10.99
C ILE A 319 21.13 -20.61 -11.41
N LYS A 320 20.98 -21.54 -10.47
CA LYS A 320 20.23 -22.76 -10.72
C LYS A 320 18.75 -22.43 -10.86
N GLU A 321 18.03 -23.10 -11.75
CA GLU A 321 16.58 -22.92 -11.87
C GLU A 321 15.84 -23.20 -10.56
N SER A 322 16.33 -24.13 -9.73
CA SER A 322 15.80 -24.44 -8.39
C SER A 322 15.96 -23.29 -7.37
N GLU A 323 16.80 -22.30 -7.66
CA GLU A 323 17.05 -21.13 -6.79
C GLU A 323 16.20 -19.93 -7.18
N LEU A 324 15.39 -20.01 -8.26
CA LEU A 324 14.57 -18.90 -8.76
C LEU A 324 13.61 -18.33 -7.70
N ASP A 325 13.14 -19.16 -6.78
CA ASP A 325 12.24 -18.72 -5.71
C ASP A 325 12.94 -17.95 -4.59
N ASP A 326 14.27 -17.91 -4.60
CA ASP A 326 15.03 -17.07 -3.68
C ASP A 326 15.13 -15.61 -4.13
N TYR A 327 14.70 -15.31 -5.35
CA TYR A 327 14.77 -14.00 -5.97
C TYR A 327 13.38 -13.39 -6.12
N ALA A 328 13.18 -12.16 -5.59
CA ALA A 328 11.91 -11.44 -5.74
C ALA A 328 11.67 -11.04 -7.21
N LYS A 329 10.54 -11.44 -7.75
CA LYS A 329 10.18 -11.28 -9.16
C LYS A 329 8.89 -10.48 -9.32
N PRO A 330 8.71 -9.70 -10.42
CA PRO A 330 7.40 -9.17 -10.78
C PRO A 330 6.42 -10.31 -11.12
N ARG A 331 5.14 -10.14 -10.84
CA ARG A 331 4.08 -11.12 -11.20
C ARG A 331 4.10 -11.48 -12.69
N LEU A 332 4.47 -10.55 -13.57
CA LEU A 332 4.59 -10.80 -15.01
C LEU A 332 5.68 -11.85 -15.31
N ILE A 333 6.77 -11.86 -14.54
CA ILE A 333 7.85 -12.84 -14.70
C ILE A 333 7.47 -14.20 -14.10
N GLU A 334 6.70 -14.22 -13.01
CA GLU A 334 6.13 -15.47 -12.48
C GLU A 334 5.29 -16.17 -13.56
N THR A 335 4.47 -15.38 -14.31
CA THR A 335 3.68 -15.92 -15.42
C THR A 335 4.56 -16.54 -16.51
N LEU A 336 5.74 -15.96 -16.82
CA LEU A 336 6.69 -16.57 -17.75
C LEU A 336 7.24 -17.90 -17.23
N ILE A 337 7.59 -17.95 -15.94
CA ILE A 337 8.15 -19.18 -15.33
C ILE A 337 7.09 -20.28 -15.28
N GLU A 338 5.83 -19.96 -15.03
CA GLU A 338 4.69 -20.91 -15.04
C GLU A 338 4.43 -21.54 -16.44
N LEU A 339 4.97 -20.95 -17.53
CA LEU A 339 4.81 -21.45 -18.90
C LEU A 339 5.86 -22.49 -19.29
N GLN A 340 6.82 -22.79 -18.44
CA GLN A 340 7.96 -23.69 -18.69
C GLN A 340 7.80 -25.03 -18.00
#